data_54798ff313e002ffd0308421b94c4028
#
_entry.id   54798ff313e002ffd0308421b94c4028
#
_cell.length_a   1.000
_cell.length_b   1.000
_cell.length_c   1.000
_cell.angle_alpha   90.00
_cell.angle_beta   90.00
_cell.angle_gamma   90.00
#
_symmetry.space_group_name_H-M   'P 1'
#
loop_
_entity.id
_entity.type
_entity.pdbx_description
1 polymer ?
#
loop_
_entity_poly.entity_id
_entity_poly.type
_entity_poly.pdbx_seq_one_letter_code
_entity_poly.pdbx_strand_id
1 'polypeptide(L)'
;MGQNMKYHSLLKNLFYATFSIMALNFSGVTMAKNTMNDIYVINLSSNNAVCGVKINEMLVMHNKKYPKGHYSAGQNISSVLENGKNTLGVIMFNGSVFTGEEKLTPDMWCEVELKKLSANGDNTLISGLRLNGNNDGKMVVSDKYQNNSEQIYFGGPSRKSEYNLLEAKNQFNIQDLPQWQWEKATPVTEDDIPKIRAFYTELRQAFIDKNLDKLKTMGKISWEEMAYADNGSPDIFWSSLEFKELLKDGYKPSDIDWNRYELNTYNNNRLFRYEIGFNRLSPIKLVNPEERTFHYNPYLSIIDGKVTIVR
;
A
#
# COMPACT_ATOMS: atom_id res chain seq x y z
N MET A 1 73.50 34.74 -41.82
CA MET A 1 73.70 33.65 -42.79
C MET A 1 72.27 33.05 -42.93
N GLY A 2 71.57 33.42 -43.90
CA GLY A 2 71.65 33.28 -45.35
C GLY A 2 70.87 32.05 -45.73
N GLN A 3 69.90 32.27 -46.30
CA GLN A 3 69.29 32.28 -47.66
C GLN A 3 68.31 31.15 -47.86
N ASN A 4 67.21 31.45 -48.31
CA ASN A 4 66.52 31.65 -49.62
C ASN A 4 65.59 30.46 -49.92
N MET A 5 64.30 30.74 -49.95
CA MET A 5 63.43 30.99 -51.12
C MET A 5 63.50 29.93 -52.22
N LYS A 6 62.36 29.27 -52.50
CA LYS A 6 61.77 29.32 -53.86
C LYS A 6 60.35 28.71 -53.91
N TYR A 7 59.53 29.52 -54.54
CA TYR A 7 58.22 29.23 -55.06
C TYR A 7 58.19 28.07 -56.04
N HIS A 8 57.10 27.30 -56.06
CA HIS A 8 56.39 27.04 -57.35
C HIS A 8 54.94 26.61 -57.10
N SER A 9 54.12 27.37 -57.69
CA SER A 9 52.70 27.23 -58.03
C SER A 9 52.38 25.94 -58.75
N LEU A 10 51.13 25.43 -58.63
CA LEU A 10 50.16 25.21 -59.73
C LEU A 10 48.92 24.48 -59.23
N LEU A 11 47.81 25.23 -59.21
CA LEU A 11 46.56 24.92 -59.88
C LEU A 11 45.71 23.69 -59.53
N LYS A 12 44.55 24.02 -59.00
CA LYS A 12 43.20 23.50 -59.30
C LYS A 12 42.88 22.07 -58.95
N ASN A 13 42.00 21.91 -57.94
CA ASN A 13 40.65 21.42 -58.24
C ASN A 13 39.70 21.73 -57.09
N LEU A 14 38.65 22.47 -57.43
CA LEU A 14 37.48 22.74 -56.64
C LEU A 14 36.75 21.44 -56.34
N PHE A 15 36.65 21.05 -55.08
CA PHE A 15 35.63 20.13 -54.60
C PHE A 15 34.87 20.87 -53.50
N TYR A 16 33.70 21.36 -53.83
CA TYR A 16 32.70 21.79 -52.87
C TYR A 16 32.13 20.56 -52.17
N ALA A 17 32.63 20.25 -50.99
CA ALA A 17 31.96 19.37 -50.06
C ALA A 17 30.99 20.20 -49.25
N THR A 18 29.73 20.20 -49.66
CA THR A 18 28.61 20.72 -48.88
C THR A 18 28.47 19.86 -47.60
N PHE A 19 29.00 20.35 -46.51
CA PHE A 19 28.71 19.78 -45.19
C PHE A 19 27.27 20.14 -44.85
N SER A 20 26.33 19.25 -45.15
CA SER A 20 24.97 19.29 -44.60
C SER A 20 25.06 19.04 -43.12
N ILE A 21 25.02 20.05 -42.31
CA ILE A 21 24.78 19.97 -40.87
C ILE A 21 23.36 19.48 -40.72
N MET A 22 23.20 18.16 -40.59
CA MET A 22 21.97 17.54 -40.04
C MET A 22 21.86 18.00 -38.60
N ALA A 23 21.12 19.06 -38.35
CA ALA A 23 20.65 19.41 -37.00
C ALA A 23 19.74 18.23 -36.55
N LEU A 24 20.32 17.28 -35.81
CA LEU A 24 19.56 16.34 -35.02
C LEU A 24 18.77 17.16 -34.00
N ASN A 25 17.54 17.47 -34.34
CA ASN A 25 16.55 17.90 -33.38
C ASN A 25 16.36 16.74 -32.41
N PHE A 26 17.12 16.71 -31.33
CA PHE A 26 16.74 16.01 -30.13
C PHE A 26 15.49 16.71 -29.60
N SER A 27 14.34 16.33 -30.14
CA SER A 27 13.08 16.54 -29.46
C SER A 27 13.22 15.74 -28.16
N GLY A 28 13.64 16.42 -27.11
CA GLY A 28 13.52 15.90 -25.75
C GLY A 28 12.04 15.57 -25.55
N VAL A 29 11.70 14.30 -25.69
CA VAL A 29 10.43 13.79 -25.19
C VAL A 29 10.51 13.98 -23.68
N THR A 30 10.11 15.14 -23.20
CA THR A 30 9.70 15.31 -21.83
C THR A 30 8.54 14.32 -21.67
N MET A 31 8.84 13.13 -21.14
CA MET A 31 7.79 12.26 -20.62
C MET A 31 7.04 13.13 -19.61
N ALA A 32 5.86 13.59 -19.99
CA ALA A 32 4.94 14.19 -19.06
C ALA A 32 4.82 13.17 -17.92
N LYS A 33 5.22 13.58 -16.71
CA LYS A 33 5.09 12.73 -15.52
C LYS A 33 3.58 12.50 -15.41
N ASN A 34 3.12 11.30 -15.76
CA ASN A 34 1.72 10.94 -15.59
C ASN A 34 1.45 11.01 -14.08
N THR A 35 0.76 12.05 -13.66
CA THR A 35 0.35 12.26 -12.27
C THR A 35 -1.14 12.01 -12.16
N MET A 36 -1.58 11.51 -11.02
CA MET A 36 -3.00 11.45 -10.72
C MET A 36 -3.53 12.86 -10.48
N ASN A 37 -4.66 13.19 -11.11
CA ASN A 37 -5.36 14.45 -10.88
C ASN A 37 -6.05 14.48 -9.52
N ASP A 38 -6.56 13.34 -9.10
CA ASP A 38 -7.30 13.15 -7.87
C ASP A 38 -6.63 12.07 -7.02
N ILE A 39 -6.43 12.35 -5.74
CA ILE A 39 -6.00 11.35 -4.76
C ILE A 39 -7.08 11.15 -3.70
N TYR A 40 -7.16 9.95 -3.15
CA TYR A 40 -8.13 9.59 -2.13
C TYR A 40 -7.42 9.35 -0.81
N VAL A 41 -7.83 10.13 0.19
CA VAL A 41 -7.20 10.12 1.53
C VAL A 41 -8.23 9.74 2.57
N ILE A 42 -7.89 8.78 3.44
CA ILE A 42 -8.63 8.56 4.68
C ILE A 42 -8.01 9.38 5.80
N ASN A 43 -8.87 9.97 6.63
CA ASN A 43 -8.48 10.58 7.90
C ASN A 43 -9.17 9.80 9.02
N LEU A 44 -8.39 9.21 9.90
CA LEU A 44 -8.85 8.55 11.11
C LEU A 44 -8.63 9.48 12.29
N SER A 45 -9.70 9.75 13.04
CA SER A 45 -9.66 10.39 14.35
C SER A 45 -10.31 9.50 15.39
N SER A 46 -9.81 9.49 16.60
CA SER A 46 -10.37 8.68 17.68
C SER A 46 -10.14 9.29 19.05
N ASN A 47 -10.90 8.83 20.04
CA ASN A 47 -10.67 9.11 21.46
C ASN A 47 -10.88 7.86 22.29
N ASN A 48 -9.92 7.54 23.14
CA ASN A 48 -9.94 6.44 24.12
C ASN A 48 -10.36 5.06 23.55
N ALA A 49 -10.34 4.87 22.23
CA ALA A 49 -10.73 3.65 21.55
C ALA A 49 -9.64 3.15 20.60
N VAL A 50 -9.57 1.85 20.40
CA VAL A 50 -8.83 1.26 19.28
C VAL A 50 -9.75 1.21 18.07
N CYS A 51 -9.26 1.78 16.99
CA CYS A 51 -9.95 1.87 15.71
C CYS A 51 -9.16 1.15 14.64
N GLY A 52 -9.84 0.38 13.81
CA GLY A 52 -9.30 -0.20 12.58
C GLY A 52 -10.13 0.26 11.39
N VAL A 53 -9.47 0.68 10.33
CA VAL A 53 -10.11 1.14 9.09
C VAL A 53 -9.86 0.13 8.00
N LYS A 54 -10.93 -0.29 7.34
CA LYS A 54 -10.88 -1.22 6.22
C LYS A 54 -11.37 -0.57 4.95
N ILE A 55 -10.72 -0.88 3.85
CA ILE A 55 -11.19 -0.62 2.49
C ILE A 55 -11.30 -1.95 1.79
N ASN A 56 -12.49 -2.29 1.29
CA ASN A 56 -12.75 -3.56 0.61
C ASN A 56 -12.20 -4.77 1.43
N GLU A 57 -12.49 -4.77 2.73
CA GLU A 57 -12.03 -5.75 3.74
C GLU A 57 -10.52 -5.69 4.09
N MET A 58 -9.70 -4.97 3.36
CA MET A 58 -8.27 -4.79 3.68
C MET A 58 -8.11 -3.81 4.83
N LEU A 59 -7.42 -4.22 5.91
CA LEU A 59 -7.06 -3.31 7.01
C LEU A 59 -5.97 -2.34 6.51
N VAL A 60 -6.34 -1.08 6.30
CA VAL A 60 -5.45 -0.05 5.74
C VAL A 60 -4.85 0.85 6.81
N MET A 61 -5.54 1.04 7.94
CA MET A 61 -5.07 1.90 9.03
C MET A 61 -5.59 1.41 10.38
N HIS A 62 -4.83 1.63 11.45
CA HIS A 62 -5.28 1.44 12.83
C HIS A 62 -4.44 2.24 13.84
N ASN A 63 -5.02 2.55 15.00
CA ASN A 63 -4.34 3.24 16.09
C ASN A 63 -3.97 2.36 17.30
N LYS A 64 -3.86 1.03 17.13
CA LYS A 64 -3.63 0.08 18.25
C LYS A 64 -2.48 0.46 19.18
N LYS A 65 -1.44 1.14 18.68
CA LYS A 65 -0.32 1.62 19.50
C LYS A 65 -0.69 2.81 20.41
N TYR A 66 -1.81 3.47 20.12
CA TYR A 66 -2.27 4.70 20.79
C TYR A 66 -3.75 4.57 21.19
N PRO A 67 -4.08 3.63 22.12
CA PRO A 67 -5.48 3.32 22.42
C PRO A 67 -6.12 4.34 23.38
N LYS A 68 -5.35 5.27 23.96
CA LYS A 68 -5.82 6.25 24.93
C LYS A 68 -5.58 7.67 24.42
N GLY A 69 -6.49 8.57 24.82
CA GLY A 69 -6.48 9.97 24.41
C GLY A 69 -6.88 10.16 22.95
N HIS A 70 -6.63 11.34 22.45
CA HIS A 70 -6.93 11.69 21.07
C HIS A 70 -5.84 11.17 20.13
N TYR A 71 -6.28 10.59 19.01
CA TYR A 71 -5.43 10.20 17.91
C TYR A 71 -5.99 10.77 16.61
N SER A 72 -5.12 11.23 15.71
CA SER A 72 -5.49 11.63 14.35
C SER A 72 -4.35 11.32 13.39
N ALA A 73 -4.69 10.73 12.25
CA ALA A 73 -3.74 10.44 11.16
C ALA A 73 -4.46 10.36 9.83
N GLY A 74 -3.73 10.65 8.74
CA GLY A 74 -4.20 10.53 7.36
C GLY A 74 -3.32 9.59 6.55
N GLN A 75 -3.92 8.94 5.54
CA GLN A 75 -3.21 8.06 4.62
C GLN A 75 -3.84 8.12 3.22
N ASN A 76 -3.01 8.20 2.18
CA ASN A 76 -3.45 7.99 0.81
C ASN A 76 -3.81 6.52 0.60
N ILE A 77 -5.00 6.27 0.06
CA ILE A 77 -5.51 4.93 -0.22
C ILE A 77 -5.89 4.74 -1.69
N SER A 78 -5.52 5.66 -2.55
CA SER A 78 -5.89 5.60 -3.98
C SER A 78 -5.54 4.27 -4.62
N SER A 79 -4.38 3.71 -4.27
CA SER A 79 -3.89 2.45 -4.86
C SER A 79 -4.66 1.19 -4.45
N VAL A 80 -5.50 1.25 -3.42
CA VAL A 80 -6.31 0.11 -2.94
C VAL A 80 -7.80 0.24 -3.28
N LEU A 81 -8.19 1.33 -3.92
CA LEU A 81 -9.53 1.55 -4.46
C LEU A 81 -9.63 1.03 -5.90
N GLU A 82 -10.84 0.63 -6.30
CA GLU A 82 -11.17 0.32 -7.68
C GLU A 82 -12.30 1.21 -8.19
N ASN A 83 -12.41 1.37 -9.51
CA ASN A 83 -13.55 2.04 -10.10
C ASN A 83 -14.82 1.27 -9.83
N GLY A 84 -15.91 1.98 -9.53
CA GLY A 84 -17.20 1.40 -9.15
C GLY A 84 -17.35 1.32 -7.63
N LYS A 85 -17.94 0.23 -7.15
CA LYS A 85 -18.39 0.05 -5.78
C LYS A 85 -17.25 -0.37 -4.85
N ASN A 86 -17.05 0.42 -3.81
CA ASN A 86 -16.11 0.13 -2.73
C ASN A 86 -16.81 0.12 -1.37
N THR A 87 -16.18 -0.44 -0.35
CA THR A 87 -16.66 -0.43 1.04
C THR A 87 -15.67 0.23 1.97
N LEU A 88 -16.19 1.07 2.86
CA LEU A 88 -15.47 1.60 4.03
C LEU A 88 -15.97 0.85 5.26
N GLY A 89 -15.08 0.16 5.96
CA GLY A 89 -15.37 -0.49 7.24
C GLY A 89 -14.61 0.18 8.38
N VAL A 90 -15.25 0.32 9.52
CA VAL A 90 -14.61 0.82 10.75
C VAL A 90 -14.89 -0.14 11.89
N ILE A 91 -13.81 -0.67 12.48
CA ILE A 91 -13.82 -1.48 13.68
C ILE A 91 -13.54 -0.58 14.87
N MET A 92 -14.32 -0.72 15.95
CA MET A 92 -14.06 -0.03 17.20
C MET A 92 -14.13 -0.98 18.38
N PHE A 93 -13.17 -0.89 19.29
CA PHE A 93 -13.18 -1.63 20.54
C PHE A 93 -12.39 -0.94 21.64
N ASN A 94 -12.64 -1.37 22.89
CA ASN A 94 -11.84 -0.96 24.03
C ASN A 94 -10.44 -1.55 23.94
N GLY A 95 -9.39 -0.74 24.10
CA GLY A 95 -8.01 -1.22 24.10
C GLY A 95 -7.73 -2.32 25.13
N SER A 96 -8.53 -2.38 26.20
CA SER A 96 -8.46 -3.41 27.24
C SER A 96 -9.15 -4.74 26.85
N VAL A 97 -9.72 -4.88 25.66
CA VAL A 97 -10.30 -6.14 25.18
C VAL A 97 -9.29 -7.30 25.22
N PHE A 98 -8.02 -6.98 25.05
CA PHE A 98 -6.92 -7.97 25.14
C PHE A 98 -6.62 -8.41 26.58
N THR A 99 -7.19 -7.72 27.58
CA THR A 99 -7.10 -8.03 29.03
C THR A 99 -8.44 -8.43 29.63
N GLY A 100 -9.48 -8.59 28.81
CA GLY A 100 -10.81 -9.08 29.22
C GLY A 100 -11.88 -8.01 29.42
N GLU A 101 -11.59 -6.73 29.19
CA GLU A 101 -12.61 -5.67 29.22
C GLU A 101 -13.13 -5.40 27.80
N GLU A 102 -14.40 -5.75 27.57
CA GLU A 102 -15.05 -5.57 26.25
C GLU A 102 -15.94 -4.32 26.18
N LYS A 103 -16.29 -3.71 27.34
CA LYS A 103 -17.25 -2.61 27.39
C LYS A 103 -16.68 -1.32 26.84
N LEU A 104 -17.46 -0.67 25.98
CA LEU A 104 -17.20 0.69 25.51
C LEU A 104 -17.74 1.71 26.52
N THR A 105 -17.17 2.91 26.52
CA THR A 105 -17.65 4.03 27.32
C THR A 105 -18.06 5.20 26.40
N PRO A 106 -18.94 6.12 26.83
CA PRO A 106 -19.45 7.21 25.98
C PRO A 106 -18.37 8.19 25.46
N ASP A 107 -17.20 8.24 26.09
CA ASP A 107 -16.05 9.02 25.62
C ASP A 107 -15.20 8.32 24.57
N MET A 108 -15.46 7.02 24.31
CA MET A 108 -14.82 6.25 23.25
C MET A 108 -15.49 6.49 21.91
N TRP A 109 -14.71 6.86 20.91
CA TRP A 109 -15.22 7.00 19.56
C TRP A 109 -14.13 6.81 18.51
N CYS A 110 -14.55 6.41 17.30
CA CYS A 110 -13.77 6.35 16.07
C CYS A 110 -14.50 7.13 14.98
N GLU A 111 -13.78 7.97 14.27
CA GLU A 111 -14.32 8.73 13.14
C GLU A 111 -13.37 8.60 11.95
N VAL A 112 -13.92 8.26 10.80
CA VAL A 112 -13.20 8.14 9.55
C VAL A 112 -13.88 8.96 8.48
N GLU A 113 -13.09 9.77 7.77
CA GLU A 113 -13.50 10.50 6.58
C GLU A 113 -12.67 10.05 5.39
N LEU A 114 -13.34 9.67 4.31
CA LEU A 114 -12.72 9.45 3.01
C LEU A 114 -12.96 10.69 2.16
N LYS A 115 -11.88 11.32 1.72
CA LYS A 115 -11.90 12.54 0.91
C LYS A 115 -11.20 12.34 -0.41
N LYS A 116 -11.74 12.96 -1.45
CA LYS A 116 -11.06 13.17 -2.72
C LYS A 116 -10.38 14.54 -2.68
N LEU A 117 -9.10 14.56 -2.92
CA LEU A 117 -8.28 15.78 -3.05
C LEU A 117 -7.89 15.93 -4.52
N SER A 118 -8.37 16.98 -5.16
CA SER A 118 -8.12 17.24 -6.58
C SER A 118 -6.95 18.21 -6.77
N ALA A 119 -6.26 18.10 -7.90
CA ALA A 119 -5.11 18.95 -8.22
C ALA A 119 -5.44 20.45 -8.25
N ASN A 120 -6.71 20.81 -8.47
CA ASN A 120 -7.21 22.20 -8.41
C ASN A 120 -7.42 22.73 -6.99
N GLY A 121 -7.18 21.90 -5.95
CA GLY A 121 -7.34 22.23 -4.54
C GLY A 121 -8.71 21.88 -3.95
N ASP A 122 -9.64 21.32 -4.74
CA ASP A 122 -10.92 20.86 -4.20
C ASP A 122 -10.73 19.69 -3.23
N ASN A 123 -11.54 19.72 -2.17
CA ASN A 123 -11.56 18.70 -1.13
C ASN A 123 -13.01 18.24 -0.93
N THR A 124 -13.34 17.07 -1.46
CA THR A 124 -14.70 16.53 -1.45
C THR A 124 -14.81 15.33 -0.52
N LEU A 125 -15.74 15.37 0.43
CA LEU A 125 -16.08 14.20 1.25
C LEU A 125 -16.83 13.18 0.39
N ILE A 126 -16.26 11.97 0.28
CA ILE A 126 -16.82 10.85 -0.48
C ILE A 126 -17.66 9.93 0.42
N SER A 127 -17.13 9.63 1.59
CA SER A 127 -17.77 8.75 2.58
C SER A 127 -17.26 9.07 3.97
N GLY A 128 -18.02 8.71 4.99
CA GLY A 128 -17.59 8.84 6.36
C GLY A 128 -18.33 7.87 7.27
N LEU A 129 -17.72 7.54 8.38
CA LEU A 129 -18.31 6.76 9.46
C LEU A 129 -17.86 7.32 10.79
N ARG A 130 -18.78 7.45 11.73
CA ARG A 130 -18.47 7.72 13.13
C ARG A 130 -19.15 6.69 14.02
N LEU A 131 -18.34 6.06 14.87
CA LEU A 131 -18.77 5.10 15.88
C LEU A 131 -18.55 5.70 17.26
N ASN A 132 -19.50 5.50 18.16
CA ASN A 132 -19.40 5.95 19.55
C ASN A 132 -19.69 4.79 20.49
N GLY A 133 -19.07 4.76 21.63
CA GLY A 133 -19.54 3.98 22.77
C GLY A 133 -20.78 4.61 23.39
N ASN A 134 -21.60 3.83 24.09
CA ASN A 134 -22.75 4.32 24.83
C ASN A 134 -22.69 3.90 26.31
N ASN A 135 -23.67 4.35 27.11
CA ASN A 135 -23.76 4.03 28.53
C ASN A 135 -24.02 2.55 28.81
N ASP A 136 -24.53 1.80 27.83
CA ASP A 136 -24.77 0.36 27.94
C ASP A 136 -23.53 -0.46 27.60
N GLY A 137 -22.42 0.19 27.27
CA GLY A 137 -21.17 -0.48 26.88
C GLY A 137 -21.17 -0.98 25.45
N LYS A 138 -22.09 -0.49 24.59
CA LYS A 138 -22.24 -0.93 23.20
C LYS A 138 -21.74 0.12 22.23
N MET A 139 -21.36 -0.34 21.04
CA MET A 139 -21.06 0.53 19.89
C MET A 139 -22.38 0.99 19.25
N VAL A 140 -22.45 2.28 18.91
CA VAL A 140 -23.53 2.87 18.13
C VAL A 140 -22.94 3.65 16.95
N VAL A 141 -23.59 3.55 15.79
CA VAL A 141 -23.23 4.34 14.60
C VAL A 141 -23.89 5.71 14.72
N SER A 142 -23.10 6.75 14.50
CA SER A 142 -23.60 8.13 14.48
C SER A 142 -24.29 8.41 13.15
N ASP A 143 -25.32 9.24 13.18
CA ASP A 143 -26.01 9.80 12.01
C ASP A 143 -25.27 10.97 11.34
N LYS A 144 -24.10 11.36 11.87
CA LYS A 144 -23.30 12.51 11.39
C LYS A 144 -23.11 12.52 9.86
N TYR A 145 -22.95 11.34 9.26
CA TYR A 145 -22.71 11.20 7.82
C TYR A 145 -23.94 10.77 7.03
N GLN A 146 -25.13 10.69 7.65
CA GLN A 146 -26.41 10.33 7.05
C GLN A 146 -26.37 9.06 6.19
N ASN A 147 -25.58 8.08 6.60
CA ASN A 147 -25.31 6.88 5.83
C ASN A 147 -26.22 5.74 6.27
N ASN A 148 -26.68 4.94 5.30
CA ASN A 148 -27.25 3.62 5.54
C ASN A 148 -26.12 2.64 5.92
N SER A 149 -25.52 2.86 7.10
CA SER A 149 -24.43 2.03 7.58
C SER A 149 -24.98 0.72 8.09
N GLU A 150 -24.47 -0.38 7.59
CA GLU A 150 -24.76 -1.70 8.11
C GLU A 150 -23.80 -2.01 9.28
N GLN A 151 -24.36 -2.38 10.44
CA GLN A 151 -23.59 -2.90 11.57
C GLN A 151 -23.39 -4.40 11.36
N ILE A 152 -22.13 -4.82 11.33
CA ILE A 152 -21.76 -6.23 11.19
C ILE A 152 -20.94 -6.64 12.40
N TYR A 153 -21.35 -7.74 13.03
CA TYR A 153 -20.52 -8.40 14.04
C TYR A 153 -19.32 -9.04 13.37
N PHE A 154 -18.14 -8.60 13.75
CA PHE A 154 -16.87 -9.18 13.30
C PHE A 154 -16.41 -10.18 14.36
N GLY A 155 -16.83 -11.36 14.23
CA GLY A 155 -16.51 -12.42 15.19
C GLY A 155 -17.24 -13.68 14.80
N GLY A 156 -16.88 -14.20 13.66
CA GLY A 156 -17.24 -15.56 13.31
C GLY A 156 -16.12 -16.51 13.76
N PRO A 157 -16.44 -17.78 13.98
CA PRO A 157 -15.47 -18.81 14.35
C PRO A 157 -14.39 -19.08 13.29
N SER A 158 -14.42 -18.41 12.16
CA SER A 158 -13.52 -18.63 11.02
C SER A 158 -12.13 -18.00 11.19
N ARG A 159 -11.93 -17.10 12.15
CA ARG A 159 -10.63 -16.47 12.39
C ARG A 159 -10.27 -16.57 13.87
N LYS A 160 -9.47 -17.57 14.22
CA LYS A 160 -8.98 -17.80 15.61
C LYS A 160 -8.27 -16.60 16.24
N SER A 161 -7.91 -15.59 15.45
CA SER A 161 -7.17 -14.41 15.87
C SER A 161 -8.01 -13.15 16.00
N GLU A 162 -9.31 -13.19 15.67
CA GLU A 162 -10.18 -12.02 15.78
C GLU A 162 -11.08 -12.18 17.00
N TYR A 163 -10.98 -11.20 17.88
CA TYR A 163 -11.92 -10.99 18.98
C TYR A 163 -13.30 -10.65 18.41
N ASN A 164 -14.36 -10.77 19.22
CA ASN A 164 -15.71 -10.34 18.89
C ASN A 164 -15.74 -8.81 18.71
N LEU A 165 -15.17 -8.32 17.63
CA LEU A 165 -15.12 -6.91 17.32
C LEU A 165 -16.36 -6.48 16.55
N LEU A 166 -16.89 -5.30 16.88
CA LEU A 166 -17.96 -4.69 16.12
C LEU A 166 -17.38 -3.87 14.97
N GLU A 167 -17.96 -4.03 13.80
CA GLU A 167 -17.66 -3.27 12.60
C GLU A 167 -18.92 -2.60 12.07
N ALA A 168 -18.81 -1.34 11.64
CA ALA A 168 -19.80 -0.71 10.80
C ALA A 168 -19.24 -0.54 9.39
N LYS A 169 -20.08 -0.74 8.39
CA LYS A 169 -19.72 -0.62 6.96
C LYS A 169 -20.58 0.38 6.25
N ASN A 170 -19.97 1.06 5.30
CA ASN A 170 -20.61 1.96 4.36
C ASN A 170 -20.13 1.67 2.94
N GLN A 171 -21.02 1.85 1.94
CA GLN A 171 -20.68 1.67 0.54
C GLN A 171 -20.55 3.02 -0.14
N PHE A 172 -19.60 3.12 -1.08
CA PHE A 172 -19.40 4.32 -1.88
C PHE A 172 -18.90 3.94 -3.27
N ASN A 173 -19.04 4.88 -4.22
CA ASN A 173 -18.58 4.67 -5.59
C ASN A 173 -17.42 5.61 -5.92
N ILE A 174 -16.45 5.10 -6.66
CA ILE A 174 -15.31 5.83 -7.20
C ILE A 174 -15.33 5.74 -8.72
N GLN A 175 -14.85 6.78 -9.38
CA GLN A 175 -14.67 6.84 -10.82
C GLN A 175 -13.32 7.49 -11.14
N ASP A 176 -12.86 7.30 -12.36
CA ASP A 176 -11.67 7.97 -12.92
C ASP A 176 -10.33 7.58 -12.25
N LEU A 177 -10.30 6.43 -11.54
CA LEU A 177 -9.02 5.83 -11.14
C LEU A 177 -8.35 5.14 -12.32
N PRO A 178 -7.00 5.10 -12.34
CA PRO A 178 -6.28 4.22 -13.25
C PRO A 178 -6.65 2.76 -12.95
N GLN A 179 -6.60 1.92 -13.96
CA GLN A 179 -6.77 0.48 -13.75
C GLN A 179 -5.47 -0.10 -13.20
N TRP A 180 -5.51 -0.54 -11.93
CA TRP A 180 -4.37 -1.17 -11.28
C TRP A 180 -4.12 -2.58 -11.81
N GLN A 181 -2.88 -3.05 -11.78
CA GLN A 181 -2.54 -4.40 -12.26
C GLN A 181 -3.30 -5.51 -11.50
N TRP A 182 -3.49 -5.33 -10.20
CA TRP A 182 -4.23 -6.29 -9.39
C TRP A 182 -5.72 -6.43 -9.78
N GLU A 183 -6.32 -5.44 -10.42
CA GLU A 183 -7.71 -5.51 -10.90
C GLU A 183 -7.89 -6.53 -12.03
N LYS A 184 -6.81 -6.83 -12.77
CA LYS A 184 -6.76 -7.84 -13.84
C LYS A 184 -6.29 -9.21 -13.36
N ALA A 185 -5.95 -9.32 -12.06
CA ALA A 185 -5.41 -10.55 -11.51
C ALA A 185 -6.42 -11.70 -11.56
N THR A 186 -5.91 -12.90 -11.76
CA THR A 186 -6.69 -14.13 -11.63
C THR A 186 -7.09 -14.31 -10.16
N PRO A 187 -8.37 -14.54 -9.86
CA PRO A 187 -8.80 -14.86 -8.50
C PRO A 187 -8.06 -16.07 -7.96
N VAL A 188 -7.52 -15.94 -6.75
CA VAL A 188 -6.79 -17.02 -6.07
C VAL A 188 -7.75 -18.12 -5.61
N THR A 189 -7.30 -19.35 -5.69
CA THR A 189 -8.00 -20.57 -5.24
C THR A 189 -7.11 -21.38 -4.28
N GLU A 190 -7.66 -22.44 -3.70
CA GLU A 190 -6.90 -23.36 -2.85
C GLU A 190 -5.76 -24.07 -3.60
N ASP A 191 -5.92 -24.32 -4.91
CA ASP A 191 -4.90 -24.94 -5.76
C ASP A 191 -3.64 -24.06 -5.91
N ASP A 192 -3.76 -22.76 -5.65
CA ASP A 192 -2.64 -21.81 -5.71
C ASP A 192 -1.77 -21.82 -4.43
N ILE A 193 -2.22 -22.44 -3.34
CA ILE A 193 -1.51 -22.46 -2.04
C ILE A 193 -0.05 -22.87 -2.17
N PRO A 194 0.32 -23.96 -2.87
CA PRO A 194 1.71 -24.35 -3.02
C PRO A 194 2.56 -23.28 -3.69
N LYS A 195 2.04 -22.65 -4.74
CA LYS A 195 2.70 -21.58 -5.50
C LYS A 195 2.89 -20.32 -4.63
N ILE A 196 1.89 -19.97 -3.84
CA ILE A 196 1.96 -18.82 -2.93
C ILE A 196 3.02 -19.06 -1.85
N ARG A 197 3.05 -20.23 -1.23
CA ARG A 197 4.07 -20.60 -0.23
C ARG A 197 5.49 -20.60 -0.83
N ALA A 198 5.63 -21.10 -2.06
CA ALA A 198 6.91 -21.06 -2.77
C ALA A 198 7.38 -19.61 -2.99
N PHE A 199 6.48 -18.70 -3.36
CA PHE A 199 6.78 -17.28 -3.50
C PHE A 199 7.27 -16.64 -2.19
N TYR A 200 6.57 -16.90 -1.07
CA TYR A 200 7.02 -16.40 0.25
C TYR A 200 8.39 -16.98 0.64
N THR A 201 8.66 -18.24 0.29
CA THR A 201 9.97 -18.86 0.52
C THR A 201 11.06 -18.16 -0.29
N GLU A 202 10.77 -17.84 -1.57
CA GLU A 202 11.68 -17.10 -2.43
C GLU A 202 11.91 -15.67 -1.93
N LEU A 203 10.86 -14.98 -1.52
CA LEU A 203 10.94 -13.64 -0.93
C LEU A 203 11.78 -13.63 0.34
N ARG A 204 11.54 -14.62 1.23
CA ARG A 204 12.35 -14.82 2.43
C ARG A 204 13.82 -15.07 2.09
N GLN A 205 14.09 -15.90 1.09
CA GLN A 205 15.46 -16.19 0.66
C GLN A 205 16.18 -14.94 0.14
N ALA A 206 15.48 -14.07 -0.59
CA ALA A 206 16.05 -12.80 -1.05
C ALA A 206 16.50 -11.89 0.12
N PHE A 207 15.80 -11.91 1.27
CA PHE A 207 16.23 -11.24 2.50
C PHE A 207 17.44 -11.95 3.15
N ILE A 208 17.49 -13.29 3.16
CA ILE A 208 18.65 -14.05 3.68
C ILE A 208 19.91 -13.70 2.88
N ASP A 209 19.78 -13.69 1.56
CA ASP A 209 20.88 -13.40 0.63
C ASP A 209 21.23 -11.92 0.59
N LYS A 210 20.47 -11.06 1.28
CA LYS A 210 20.58 -9.59 1.24
C LYS A 210 20.55 -9.03 -0.19
N ASN A 211 19.79 -9.70 -1.06
CA ASN A 211 19.72 -9.36 -2.48
C ASN A 211 18.67 -8.26 -2.71
N LEU A 212 19.10 -7.00 -2.53
CA LEU A 212 18.24 -5.81 -2.68
C LEU A 212 17.70 -5.66 -4.10
N ASP A 213 18.46 -6.02 -5.13
CA ASP A 213 18.03 -5.94 -6.52
C ASP A 213 16.89 -6.93 -6.80
N LYS A 214 16.99 -8.14 -6.27
CA LYS A 214 15.92 -9.13 -6.33
C LYS A 214 14.66 -8.65 -5.60
N LEU A 215 14.80 -8.13 -4.38
CA LEU A 215 13.69 -7.58 -3.60
C LEU A 215 13.00 -6.42 -4.36
N LYS A 216 13.79 -5.50 -4.94
CA LYS A 216 13.28 -4.40 -5.76
C LYS A 216 12.53 -4.91 -6.98
N THR A 217 13.08 -5.91 -7.66
CA THR A 217 12.44 -6.52 -8.84
C THR A 217 11.14 -7.25 -8.50
N MET A 218 11.10 -8.01 -7.40
CA MET A 218 9.90 -8.74 -6.97
C MET A 218 8.73 -7.80 -6.64
N GLY A 219 9.02 -6.61 -6.12
CA GLY A 219 8.00 -5.61 -5.77
C GLY A 219 7.77 -4.52 -6.81
N LYS A 220 8.35 -4.62 -8.02
CA LYS A 220 8.36 -3.54 -9.01
C LYS A 220 6.97 -2.93 -9.27
N ILE A 221 5.96 -3.75 -9.50
CA ILE A 221 4.58 -3.28 -9.74
C ILE A 221 4.10 -2.46 -8.55
N SER A 222 4.32 -2.94 -7.32
CA SER A 222 3.92 -2.22 -6.10
C SER A 222 4.56 -0.84 -6.02
N TRP A 223 5.89 -0.75 -6.21
CA TRP A 223 6.60 0.54 -6.09
C TRP A 223 6.16 1.54 -7.15
N GLU A 224 5.97 1.08 -8.37
CA GLU A 224 5.56 1.92 -9.50
C GLU A 224 4.12 2.44 -9.32
N GLU A 225 3.17 1.56 -8.99
CA GLU A 225 1.77 1.94 -8.84
C GLU A 225 1.50 2.77 -7.57
N MET A 226 2.13 2.43 -6.44
CA MET A 226 1.98 3.21 -5.22
C MET A 226 2.62 4.59 -5.36
N ALA A 227 3.79 4.68 -6.00
CA ALA A 227 4.40 5.97 -6.30
C ALA A 227 3.55 6.81 -7.25
N TYR A 228 2.93 6.19 -8.24
CA TYR A 228 1.99 6.89 -9.13
C TYR A 228 0.78 7.40 -8.34
N ALA A 229 0.20 6.58 -7.46
CA ALA A 229 -0.93 6.95 -6.62
C ALA A 229 -0.62 8.12 -5.65
N ASP A 230 0.64 8.25 -5.26
CA ASP A 230 1.12 9.34 -4.38
C ASP A 230 1.70 10.54 -5.16
N ASN A 231 1.62 10.53 -6.49
CA ASN A 231 2.30 11.51 -7.36
C ASN A 231 3.81 11.61 -7.05
N GLY A 232 4.38 10.50 -6.57
CA GLY A 232 5.74 10.36 -6.08
C GLY A 232 6.71 9.77 -7.11
N SER A 233 7.83 9.26 -6.60
CA SER A 233 8.86 8.56 -7.35
C SER A 233 8.97 7.12 -6.87
N PRO A 234 9.02 6.10 -7.76
CA PRO A 234 9.24 4.71 -7.38
C PRO A 234 10.51 4.49 -6.56
N ASP A 235 11.58 5.23 -6.85
CA ASP A 235 12.83 5.12 -6.11
C ASP A 235 12.73 5.68 -4.68
N ILE A 236 11.99 6.77 -4.49
CA ILE A 236 11.71 7.30 -3.14
C ILE A 236 10.86 6.29 -2.37
N PHE A 237 9.83 5.74 -3.01
CA PHE A 237 8.96 4.75 -2.40
C PHE A 237 9.74 3.50 -1.99
N TRP A 238 10.57 2.97 -2.89
CA TRP A 238 11.47 1.86 -2.58
C TRP A 238 12.41 2.18 -1.41
N SER A 239 13.02 3.37 -1.41
CA SER A 239 13.95 3.80 -0.36
C SER A 239 13.28 3.93 1.01
N SER A 240 12.00 4.32 1.05
CA SER A 240 11.23 4.46 2.29
C SER A 240 10.97 3.14 3.04
N LEU A 241 11.18 1.99 2.37
CA LEU A 241 11.10 0.68 3.03
C LEU A 241 12.32 0.37 3.90
N GLU A 242 13.40 1.13 3.76
CA GLU A 242 14.62 1.02 4.56
C GLU A 242 15.24 -0.39 4.60
N PHE A 243 14.96 -1.25 3.60
CA PHE A 243 15.48 -2.62 3.58
C PHE A 243 16.99 -2.68 3.65
N LYS A 244 17.68 -1.73 2.99
CA LYS A 244 19.13 -1.64 3.04
C LYS A 244 19.63 -1.41 4.47
N GLU A 245 19.00 -0.51 5.19
CA GLU A 245 19.38 -0.17 6.57
C GLU A 245 19.01 -1.31 7.52
N LEU A 246 17.82 -1.90 7.39
CA LEU A 246 17.43 -3.07 8.18
C LEU A 246 18.45 -4.23 8.04
N LEU A 247 18.85 -4.55 6.80
CA LEU A 247 19.81 -5.63 6.56
C LEU A 247 21.22 -5.29 7.06
N LYS A 248 21.62 -4.00 7.05
CA LYS A 248 22.85 -3.50 7.66
C LYS A 248 22.80 -3.61 9.18
N ASP A 249 21.67 -3.31 9.80
CA ASP A 249 21.45 -3.41 11.26
C ASP A 249 21.26 -4.85 11.76
N GLY A 250 21.54 -5.83 10.90
CA GLY A 250 21.57 -7.24 11.25
C GLY A 250 20.23 -7.93 11.32
N TYR A 251 19.15 -7.30 10.81
CA TYR A 251 17.87 -7.98 10.69
C TYR A 251 17.96 -9.19 9.78
N LYS A 252 17.43 -10.32 10.24
CA LYS A 252 17.37 -11.60 9.50
C LYS A 252 15.95 -12.13 9.50
N PRO A 253 15.49 -12.73 8.39
CA PRO A 253 14.15 -13.31 8.35
C PRO A 253 14.08 -14.56 9.23
N SER A 254 12.99 -14.66 10.01
CA SER A 254 12.65 -15.84 10.79
C SER A 254 12.14 -16.96 9.88
N ASP A 255 12.13 -18.19 10.39
CA ASP A 255 11.43 -19.29 9.72
C ASP A 255 9.93 -19.08 9.72
N ILE A 256 9.26 -19.60 8.69
CA ILE A 256 7.82 -19.47 8.53
C ILE A 256 7.15 -20.73 9.06
N ASP A 257 6.41 -20.59 10.15
CA ASP A 257 5.49 -21.61 10.63
C ASP A 257 4.11 -21.40 10.00
N TRP A 258 3.84 -22.12 8.92
CA TRP A 258 2.60 -21.98 8.14
C TRP A 258 1.32 -22.25 8.94
N ASN A 259 1.40 -23.00 10.04
CA ASN A 259 0.23 -23.32 10.89
C ASN A 259 -0.27 -22.08 11.65
N ARG A 260 0.52 -21.02 11.71
CA ARG A 260 0.17 -19.78 12.41
C ARG A 260 -0.51 -18.76 11.51
N TYR A 261 -0.48 -18.93 10.19
CA TYR A 261 -0.95 -17.97 9.22
C TYR A 261 -2.14 -18.49 8.44
N GLU A 262 -3.10 -17.63 8.20
CA GLU A 262 -4.27 -17.89 7.37
C GLU A 262 -4.14 -17.13 6.04
N LEU A 263 -4.49 -17.77 4.92
CA LEU A 263 -4.57 -17.09 3.64
C LEU A 263 -5.86 -16.27 3.60
N ASN A 264 -5.73 -14.96 3.63
CA ASN A 264 -6.83 -14.02 3.51
C ASN A 264 -6.89 -13.44 2.11
N THR A 265 -8.10 -13.32 1.57
CA THR A 265 -8.37 -12.82 0.23
C THR A 265 -9.24 -11.58 0.27
N TYR A 266 -9.10 -10.71 -0.72
CA TYR A 266 -9.72 -9.39 -0.82
C TYR A 266 -10.12 -9.11 -2.26
N ASN A 267 -11.02 -8.16 -2.46
CA ASN A 267 -11.40 -7.68 -3.79
C ASN A 267 -11.74 -8.84 -4.75
N ASN A 268 -12.72 -9.67 -4.36
CA ASN A 268 -13.13 -10.85 -5.13
C ASN A 268 -11.97 -11.84 -5.38
N ASN A 269 -11.17 -12.11 -4.36
CA ASN A 269 -10.00 -13.01 -4.38
C ASN A 269 -8.86 -12.56 -5.34
N ARG A 270 -8.85 -11.33 -5.81
CA ARG A 270 -7.79 -10.81 -6.69
C ARG A 270 -6.56 -10.33 -5.92
N LEU A 271 -6.76 -9.92 -4.65
CA LEU A 271 -5.68 -9.60 -3.71
C LEU A 271 -5.69 -10.63 -2.59
N PHE A 272 -4.51 -11.00 -2.12
CA PHE A 272 -4.39 -11.94 -1.01
C PHE A 272 -3.09 -11.75 -0.23
N ARG A 273 -3.07 -12.27 0.98
CA ARG A 273 -1.87 -12.34 1.84
C ARG A 273 -2.05 -13.42 2.90
N TYR A 274 -0.99 -14.12 3.25
CA TYR A 274 -0.95 -14.86 4.51
C TYR A 274 -0.85 -13.90 5.68
N GLU A 275 -1.68 -14.08 6.71
CA GLU A 275 -1.82 -13.11 7.80
C GLU A 275 -1.97 -13.77 9.16
N ILE A 276 -1.52 -13.07 10.22
CA ILE A 276 -1.75 -13.43 11.60
C ILE A 276 -2.13 -12.22 12.45
N GLY A 277 -3.10 -12.40 13.34
CA GLY A 277 -3.50 -11.43 14.35
C GLY A 277 -4.19 -10.18 13.79
N PHE A 278 -4.59 -9.30 14.70
CA PHE A 278 -5.31 -8.05 14.36
C PHE A 278 -4.54 -7.17 13.38
N ASN A 279 -3.22 -7.07 13.55
CA ASN A 279 -2.39 -6.22 12.68
C ASN A 279 -2.16 -6.81 11.28
N ARG A 280 -2.75 -7.98 10.98
CA ARG A 280 -2.64 -8.63 9.67
C ARG A 280 -1.18 -8.82 9.23
N LEU A 281 -0.32 -9.28 10.15
CA LEU A 281 1.10 -9.43 9.88
C LEU A 281 1.39 -10.61 8.95
N SER A 282 2.20 -10.38 7.93
CA SER A 282 2.62 -11.41 6.97
C SER A 282 3.67 -12.35 7.54
N PRO A 283 3.96 -13.49 6.87
CA PRO A 283 5.03 -14.40 7.25
C PRO A 283 6.45 -13.82 7.16
N ILE A 284 6.63 -12.70 6.44
CA ILE A 284 7.96 -12.07 6.31
C ILE A 284 8.25 -11.23 7.55
N LYS A 285 8.77 -11.91 8.56
CA LYS A 285 9.19 -11.32 9.83
C LYS A 285 10.72 -11.31 9.89
N LEU A 286 11.31 -10.13 10.09
CA LEU A 286 12.74 -9.96 10.31
C LEU A 286 13.00 -9.63 11.78
N VAL A 287 14.07 -10.17 12.34
CA VAL A 287 14.47 -9.95 13.74
C VAL A 287 15.94 -9.58 13.76
N ASN A 288 16.30 -8.56 14.54
CA ASN A 288 17.68 -8.16 14.76
C ASN A 288 18.28 -8.83 16.02
N PRO A 289 19.59 -8.68 16.27
CA PRO A 289 20.23 -9.24 17.48
C PRO A 289 19.67 -8.72 18.82
N GLU A 290 18.99 -7.57 18.82
CA GLU A 290 18.32 -6.99 19.99
C GLU A 290 16.86 -7.44 20.12
N GLU A 291 16.44 -8.46 19.38
CA GLU A 291 15.07 -9.01 19.33
C GLU A 291 14.00 -8.01 18.83
N ARG A 292 14.40 -6.91 18.24
CA ARG A 292 13.46 -6.00 17.57
C ARG A 292 12.94 -6.66 16.31
N THR A 293 11.66 -6.47 16.04
CA THR A 293 10.98 -7.10 14.91
C THR A 293 10.52 -6.08 13.88
N PHE A 294 10.70 -6.41 12.61
CA PHE A 294 10.12 -5.75 11.46
C PHE A 294 9.28 -6.75 10.67
N HIS A 295 8.11 -6.34 10.19
CA HIS A 295 7.27 -7.16 9.32
C HIS A 295 7.10 -6.47 7.98
N TYR A 296 7.48 -7.16 6.91
CA TYR A 296 7.14 -6.75 5.56
C TYR A 296 5.81 -7.39 5.16
N ASN A 297 4.79 -6.59 4.91
CA ASN A 297 3.40 -7.02 4.76
C ASN A 297 2.86 -6.77 3.33
N PRO A 298 3.45 -7.36 2.28
CA PRO A 298 3.01 -7.12 0.91
C PRO A 298 1.66 -7.80 0.64
N TYR A 299 0.78 -7.14 -0.12
CA TYR A 299 -0.33 -7.81 -0.77
C TYR A 299 0.12 -8.37 -2.11
N LEU A 300 -0.40 -9.56 -2.41
CA LEU A 300 -0.06 -10.35 -3.57
C LEU A 300 -1.25 -10.50 -4.49
N SER A 301 -0.96 -10.74 -5.76
CA SER A 301 -1.93 -11.11 -6.81
C SER A 301 -1.35 -12.18 -7.71
N ILE A 302 -2.21 -12.88 -8.49
CA ILE A 302 -1.77 -13.77 -9.55
C ILE A 302 -1.94 -13.03 -10.88
N ILE A 303 -0.83 -12.57 -11.45
CA ILE A 303 -0.78 -11.87 -12.74
C ILE A 303 -0.06 -12.76 -13.74
N ASP A 304 -0.69 -13.04 -14.88
CA ASP A 304 -0.15 -13.94 -15.93
C ASP A 304 0.35 -15.28 -15.35
N GLY A 305 -0.42 -15.85 -14.42
CA GLY A 305 -0.12 -17.12 -13.75
C GLY A 305 0.98 -17.08 -12.69
N LYS A 306 1.57 -15.89 -12.41
CA LYS A 306 2.66 -15.71 -11.44
C LYS A 306 2.18 -14.95 -10.20
N VAL A 307 2.61 -15.42 -9.03
CA VAL A 307 2.42 -14.66 -7.78
C VAL A 307 3.32 -13.43 -7.81
N THR A 308 2.73 -12.26 -7.57
CA THR A 308 3.38 -10.96 -7.75
C THR A 308 3.03 -10.03 -6.59
N ILE A 309 3.98 -9.26 -6.08
CA ILE A 309 3.73 -8.20 -5.10
C ILE A 309 3.10 -7.01 -5.83
N VAL A 310 1.94 -6.58 -5.34
CA VAL A 310 1.19 -5.47 -5.97
C VAL A 310 0.89 -4.31 -5.02
N ARG A 311 0.97 -4.54 -3.66
CA ARG A 311 0.80 -3.51 -2.63
C ARG A 311 1.66 -3.81 -1.41
#